data_1d03c62b9923cb0923d255b4d4a7b113
#
_entry.id   1d03c62b9923cb0923d255b4d4a7b113
#
_cell.length_a   1.000
_cell.length_b   1.000
_cell.length_c   1.000
_cell.angle_alpha   90.00
_cell.angle_beta   90.00
_cell.angle_gamma   90.00
#
_symmetry.space_group_name_H-M   'P 1'
#
loop_
_entity.id
_entity.type
_entity.pdbx_description
1 polymer ?
#
loop_
_entity_poly.entity_id
_entity_poly.type
_entity_poly.pdbx_seq_one_letter_code
_entity_poly.pdbx_strand_id
1 'polypeptide(L)'
;MCRSGELRECISIHIGQAGVQIGNACWELYCLEHGIQPDGQMPRDWTYGAADNSYTTFFSETGVGKLVPRALFIDLEPTVIDEIRTGTYRQLFHPEQLITGKEDAANNYARGHYTIGREIVDLALDRIRKLADDCTGLQGFLLFHSFGGGTGSGFTSLLMQCLTVDYGKKTKFEFTIYPAPQISTAVVEPYNAILTTHTTLEHSDCCFIADNEALYDICRRNLDVERPTYTNLNRLLAQVVSCITCSLRFEGALNVDLVEFQTNLVPYPRIHFPLIAYAPVISAEKAYHEQLSVAQLTNACFEPANQMVKCDPRNGKYMAVSMLYRGDVVPKDVNSAIASIKTKRSIRFVDWCPTGFKVGINYQPPTVVPGGDLAKVLRAVCMLSNSTAIAEAWARLNHKFDLMYAKRAFVHWYVGEGMEEGEFSEARDDLAALEKDYEEVGIDSAELDREEY
;
A
#
# COMPACT_ATOMS: atom_id res chain seq x y z
N MET A 1 -18.50 -3.56 -22.12
CA MET A 1 -17.88 -3.06 -23.36
C MET A 1 -16.66 -2.26 -22.92
N CYS A 2 -15.46 -2.87 -22.97
CA CYS A 2 -14.23 -2.14 -22.73
C CYS A 2 -14.07 -1.09 -23.85
N ARG A 3 -13.91 0.17 -23.47
CA ARG A 3 -13.49 1.21 -24.42
C ARG A 3 -12.05 0.88 -24.83
N SER A 4 -11.91 0.31 -26.02
CA SER A 4 -10.62 0.11 -26.66
C SER A 4 -10.01 1.49 -26.93
N GLY A 5 -8.95 1.84 -26.18
CA GLY A 5 -8.13 3.00 -26.52
C GLY A 5 -7.66 3.93 -25.40
N GLU A 6 -8.16 3.83 -24.18
CA GLU A 6 -7.63 4.65 -23.08
C GLU A 6 -6.50 3.90 -22.37
N LEU A 7 -5.27 4.40 -22.50
CA LEU A 7 -4.13 3.93 -21.72
C LEU A 7 -4.36 4.31 -20.25
N ARG A 8 -4.14 3.35 -19.34
CA ARG A 8 -4.32 3.51 -17.89
C ARG A 8 -2.97 3.48 -17.22
N GLU A 9 -2.33 4.62 -17.14
CA GLU A 9 -0.96 4.76 -16.68
C GLU A 9 -0.94 5.17 -15.21
N CYS A 10 0.01 4.59 -14.43
CA CYS A 10 0.23 4.90 -13.03
C CYS A 10 1.70 5.25 -12.82
N ILE A 11 1.95 6.26 -12.01
CA ILE A 11 3.29 6.67 -11.59
C ILE A 11 3.51 6.19 -10.16
N SER A 12 4.58 5.43 -9.93
CA SER A 12 4.98 4.94 -8.62
C SER A 12 6.08 5.81 -8.02
N ILE A 13 5.92 6.23 -6.77
CA ILE A 13 6.88 7.06 -6.05
C ILE A 13 7.30 6.33 -4.79
N HIS A 14 8.56 5.97 -4.70
CA HIS A 14 9.15 5.21 -3.60
C HIS A 14 10.02 6.13 -2.74
N ILE A 15 9.64 6.34 -1.47
CA ILE A 15 10.22 7.35 -0.60
C ILE A 15 10.80 6.72 0.66
N GLY A 16 12.07 7.03 0.93
CA GLY A 16 12.80 6.55 2.08
C GLY A 16 13.17 5.07 1.97
N GLN A 17 13.86 4.55 2.96
CA GLN A 17 14.39 3.17 2.96
C GLN A 17 13.29 2.13 2.73
N ALA A 18 12.21 2.18 3.48
CA ALA A 18 11.11 1.20 3.35
C ALA A 18 10.46 1.27 1.97
N GLY A 19 10.15 2.48 1.48
CA GLY A 19 9.54 2.69 0.16
C GLY A 19 10.43 2.20 -0.99
N VAL A 20 11.71 2.46 -0.93
CA VAL A 20 12.70 2.03 -1.94
C VAL A 20 12.86 0.51 -1.94
N GLN A 21 12.96 -0.12 -0.77
CA GLN A 21 13.08 -1.57 -0.67
C GLN A 21 11.82 -2.31 -1.12
N ILE A 22 10.62 -1.79 -0.80
CA ILE A 22 9.36 -2.31 -1.35
C ILE A 22 9.33 -2.14 -2.87
N GLY A 23 9.82 -1.00 -3.37
CA GLY A 23 9.95 -0.74 -4.80
C GLY A 23 10.81 -1.77 -5.52
N ASN A 24 11.94 -2.17 -4.94
CA ASN A 24 12.78 -3.23 -5.50
C ASN A 24 12.01 -4.53 -5.68
N ALA A 25 11.24 -4.95 -4.68
CA ALA A 25 10.44 -6.16 -4.76
C ALA A 25 9.28 -6.03 -5.76
N CYS A 26 8.62 -4.87 -5.81
CA CYS A 26 7.52 -4.62 -6.74
C CYS A 26 7.99 -4.65 -8.20
N TRP A 27 9.08 -3.96 -8.52
CA TRP A 27 9.57 -3.88 -9.90
C TRP A 27 10.21 -5.19 -10.37
N GLU A 28 10.82 -5.98 -9.48
CA GLU A 28 11.22 -7.35 -9.76
C GLU A 28 10.00 -8.20 -10.18
N LEU A 29 8.93 -8.14 -9.42
CA LEU A 29 7.70 -8.88 -9.71
C LEU A 29 7.05 -8.40 -11.02
N TYR A 30 6.95 -7.09 -11.27
CA TYR A 30 6.35 -6.56 -12.49
C TYR A 30 7.13 -6.93 -13.73
N CYS A 31 8.46 -6.93 -13.68
CA CYS A 31 9.31 -7.41 -14.77
C CYS A 31 9.03 -8.88 -15.09
N LEU A 32 8.87 -9.71 -14.06
CA LEU A 32 8.54 -11.14 -14.24
C LEU A 32 7.12 -11.35 -14.79
N GLU A 33 6.15 -10.59 -14.32
CA GLU A 33 4.76 -10.68 -14.79
C GLU A 33 4.60 -10.28 -16.27
N HIS A 34 5.36 -9.30 -16.73
CA HIS A 34 5.32 -8.78 -18.10
C HIS A 34 6.38 -9.38 -19.03
N GLY A 35 7.23 -10.28 -18.51
CA GLY A 35 8.30 -10.89 -19.31
C GLY A 35 9.40 -9.91 -19.72
N ILE A 36 9.64 -8.85 -18.94
CA ILE A 36 10.67 -7.84 -19.19
C ILE A 36 11.98 -8.30 -18.55
N GLN A 37 13.07 -8.24 -19.33
CA GLN A 37 14.41 -8.58 -18.83
C GLN A 37 14.97 -7.46 -17.94
N PRO A 38 15.96 -7.75 -17.08
CA PRO A 38 16.57 -6.74 -16.21
C PRO A 38 17.22 -5.53 -16.93
N ASP A 39 17.49 -5.67 -18.22
CA ASP A 39 17.98 -4.59 -19.08
C ASP A 39 16.88 -3.72 -19.71
N GLY A 40 15.61 -4.07 -19.47
CA GLY A 40 14.44 -3.39 -20.00
C GLY A 40 14.01 -3.84 -21.40
N GLN A 41 14.60 -4.91 -21.95
CA GLN A 41 14.23 -5.45 -23.25
C GLN A 41 13.19 -6.57 -23.10
N MET A 42 12.28 -6.66 -24.07
CA MET A 42 11.39 -7.83 -24.22
C MET A 42 12.01 -8.83 -25.19
N PRO A 43 11.94 -10.16 -24.89
CA PRO A 43 12.35 -11.18 -25.83
C PRO A 43 11.53 -11.10 -27.12
N ARG A 44 12.20 -11.21 -28.29
CA ARG A 44 11.54 -11.08 -29.62
C ARG A 44 10.44 -12.11 -29.90
N ASP A 45 10.49 -13.24 -29.21
CA ASP A 45 9.51 -14.32 -29.39
C ASP A 45 8.11 -13.99 -28.81
N TRP A 46 8.00 -12.98 -27.96
CA TRP A 46 6.73 -12.50 -27.40
C TRP A 46 5.95 -11.55 -28.34
N THR A 47 6.60 -11.02 -29.36
CA THR A 47 5.98 -10.06 -30.29
C THR A 47 5.06 -10.70 -31.35
N TYR A 48 4.96 -12.02 -31.42
CA TYR A 48 4.16 -12.74 -32.43
C TYR A 48 2.74 -13.11 -32.00
N GLY A 49 2.30 -12.75 -30.80
CA GLY A 49 0.91 -12.95 -30.38
C GLY A 49 0.29 -11.65 -29.90
N ALA A 50 -0.79 -11.19 -30.54
CA ALA A 50 -1.63 -10.03 -30.25
C ALA A 50 -0.97 -8.92 -29.45
N ALA A 51 -0.99 -7.69 -29.90
CA ALA A 51 -0.40 -6.51 -29.25
C ALA A 51 -0.92 -6.40 -27.80
N ASP A 52 -0.23 -7.08 -26.87
CA ASP A 52 -0.51 -6.98 -25.44
C ASP A 52 0.14 -5.72 -24.90
N ASN A 53 -0.66 -4.67 -24.72
CA ASN A 53 -0.25 -3.38 -24.19
C ASN A 53 -0.34 -3.34 -22.65
N SER A 54 -0.43 -4.48 -21.97
CA SER A 54 -0.59 -4.57 -20.51
C SER A 54 0.54 -3.90 -19.73
N TYR A 55 1.75 -3.91 -20.27
CA TYR A 55 2.92 -3.28 -19.65
C TYR A 55 2.86 -1.74 -19.64
N THR A 56 2.08 -1.09 -20.49
CA THR A 56 2.05 0.38 -20.62
C THR A 56 1.57 1.09 -19.35
N THR A 57 0.86 0.39 -18.48
CA THR A 57 0.43 0.91 -17.17
C THR A 57 1.62 1.33 -16.31
N PHE A 58 2.67 0.52 -16.28
CA PHE A 58 3.85 0.73 -15.43
C PHE A 58 5.13 1.07 -16.18
N PHE A 59 5.20 0.80 -17.47
CA PHE A 59 6.40 1.02 -18.27
C PHE A 59 6.13 1.96 -19.42
N SER A 60 7.09 2.85 -19.70
CA SER A 60 7.15 3.64 -20.92
C SER A 60 8.15 3.02 -21.89
N GLU A 61 7.87 3.08 -23.17
CA GLU A 61 8.76 2.62 -24.22
C GLU A 61 9.60 3.77 -24.75
N THR A 62 10.92 3.60 -24.78
CA THR A 62 11.84 4.57 -25.39
C THR A 62 11.89 4.40 -26.89
N GLY A 63 12.36 5.42 -27.61
CA GLY A 63 12.49 5.36 -29.09
C GLY A 63 13.38 4.24 -29.63
N VAL A 64 14.16 3.57 -28.77
CA VAL A 64 14.99 2.39 -29.10
C VAL A 64 14.33 1.06 -28.73
N GLY A 65 13.06 1.06 -28.28
CA GLY A 65 12.35 -0.16 -27.88
C GLY A 65 12.70 -0.70 -26.49
N LYS A 66 13.39 0.08 -25.66
CA LYS A 66 13.68 -0.24 -24.27
C LYS A 66 12.52 0.22 -23.38
N LEU A 67 12.10 -0.65 -22.45
CA LEU A 67 11.08 -0.34 -21.46
C LEU A 67 11.71 0.26 -20.20
N VAL A 68 11.16 1.36 -19.73
CA VAL A 68 11.60 2.06 -18.53
C VAL A 68 10.41 2.19 -17.56
N PRO A 69 10.57 1.86 -16.28
CA PRO A 69 9.51 2.00 -15.28
C PRO A 69 9.01 3.45 -15.15
N ARG A 70 7.71 3.61 -15.00
CA ARG A 70 7.10 4.89 -14.58
C ARG A 70 7.22 5.04 -13.07
N ALA A 71 8.46 5.16 -12.59
CA ALA A 71 8.77 5.18 -11.18
C ALA A 71 9.78 6.26 -10.83
N LEU A 72 9.71 6.73 -9.58
CA LEU A 72 10.68 7.63 -9.00
C LEU A 72 11.09 7.08 -7.63
N PHE A 73 12.39 7.02 -7.38
CA PHE A 73 12.96 6.60 -6.11
C PHE A 73 13.63 7.80 -5.45
N ILE A 74 13.24 8.11 -4.23
CA ILE A 74 13.71 9.28 -3.49
C ILE A 74 14.15 8.85 -2.11
N ASP A 75 15.38 9.17 -1.76
CA ASP A 75 15.85 9.06 -0.38
C ASP A 75 16.80 10.22 -0.08
N LEU A 76 16.82 10.67 1.16
CA LEU A 76 17.71 11.73 1.61
C LEU A 76 19.13 11.22 1.87
N GLU A 77 19.31 9.90 2.02
CA GLU A 77 20.61 9.25 2.07
C GLU A 77 20.90 8.44 0.77
N PRO A 78 22.16 8.29 0.38
CA PRO A 78 22.49 7.59 -0.86
C PRO A 78 22.49 6.07 -0.76
N THR A 79 22.67 5.48 0.42
CA THR A 79 23.01 4.05 0.60
C THR A 79 21.96 3.11 0.02
N VAL A 80 20.68 3.36 0.23
CA VAL A 80 19.60 2.48 -0.23
C VAL A 80 19.39 2.56 -1.74
N ILE A 81 19.50 3.76 -2.31
CA ILE A 81 19.38 3.96 -3.76
C ILE A 81 20.61 3.46 -4.49
N ASP A 82 21.77 3.51 -3.88
CA ASP A 82 23.01 2.94 -4.47
C ASP A 82 22.93 1.41 -4.63
N GLU A 83 22.14 0.71 -3.80
CA GLU A 83 21.82 -0.70 -4.03
C GLU A 83 21.08 -0.92 -5.35
N ILE A 84 20.20 -0.02 -5.75
CA ILE A 84 19.53 -0.08 -7.06
C ILE A 84 20.53 0.19 -8.18
N ARG A 85 21.39 1.20 -8.03
CA ARG A 85 22.38 1.59 -9.03
C ARG A 85 23.42 0.50 -9.32
N THR A 86 23.67 -0.38 -8.35
CA THR A 86 24.63 -1.48 -8.45
C THR A 86 23.98 -2.86 -8.58
N GLY A 87 22.68 -2.96 -8.38
CA GLY A 87 21.93 -4.22 -8.36
C GLY A 87 21.66 -4.83 -9.73
N THR A 88 20.91 -5.91 -9.74
CA THR A 88 20.53 -6.67 -10.95
C THR A 88 19.77 -5.81 -11.96
N TYR A 89 18.91 -4.93 -11.48
CA TYR A 89 18.04 -4.05 -12.28
C TYR A 89 18.64 -2.66 -12.54
N ARG A 90 19.96 -2.47 -12.38
CA ARG A 90 20.64 -1.18 -12.56
C ARG A 90 20.42 -0.54 -13.93
N GLN A 91 20.21 -1.37 -14.97
CA GLN A 91 20.00 -0.90 -16.34
C GLN A 91 18.53 -0.59 -16.65
N LEU A 92 17.61 -1.01 -15.79
CA LEU A 92 16.17 -0.83 -15.98
C LEU A 92 15.76 0.63 -15.79
N PHE A 93 16.28 1.26 -14.73
CA PHE A 93 15.92 2.62 -14.34
C PHE A 93 16.80 3.66 -15.03
N HIS A 94 16.19 4.78 -15.41
CA HIS A 94 16.93 5.94 -15.87
C HIS A 94 17.63 6.61 -14.67
N PRO A 95 18.88 7.08 -14.78
CA PRO A 95 19.57 7.75 -13.67
C PRO A 95 18.81 8.93 -13.05
N GLU A 96 18.03 9.64 -13.85
CA GLU A 96 17.20 10.75 -13.37
C GLU A 96 16.01 10.31 -12.47
N GLN A 97 15.65 9.05 -12.49
CA GLN A 97 14.61 8.49 -11.63
C GLN A 97 15.10 8.14 -10.22
N LEU A 98 16.41 8.19 -10.01
CA LEU A 98 17.07 7.83 -8.75
C LEU A 98 17.60 9.10 -8.08
N ILE A 99 16.79 9.68 -7.17
CA ILE A 99 17.11 10.92 -6.47
C ILE A 99 17.68 10.61 -5.10
N THR A 100 18.87 11.12 -4.81
CA THR A 100 19.53 10.98 -3.52
C THR A 100 19.87 12.35 -2.94
N GLY A 101 19.67 12.49 -1.60
CA GLY A 101 20.23 13.61 -0.85
C GLY A 101 21.67 13.36 -0.40
N LYS A 102 22.21 14.34 0.31
CA LYS A 102 23.55 14.27 0.91
C LYS A 102 23.52 13.98 2.41
N GLU A 103 22.41 14.37 3.07
CA GLU A 103 22.23 14.25 4.49
C GLU A 103 20.91 13.56 4.78
N ASP A 104 20.92 12.58 5.68
CA ASP A 104 19.75 11.84 6.14
C ASP A 104 18.82 12.69 7.02
N ALA A 105 17.55 12.34 7.05
CA ALA A 105 16.57 12.93 7.97
C ALA A 105 16.71 12.44 9.43
N ALA A 106 17.61 11.53 9.73
CA ALA A 106 17.92 11.02 11.08
C ALA A 106 16.67 10.61 11.90
N ASN A 107 15.71 9.95 11.27
CA ASN A 107 14.41 9.59 11.86
C ASN A 107 13.63 10.79 12.45
N ASN A 108 13.83 11.98 11.93
CA ASN A 108 13.16 13.20 12.37
C ASN A 108 12.23 13.73 11.28
N TYR A 109 10.92 13.71 11.56
CA TYR A 109 9.90 14.24 10.66
C TYR A 109 10.19 15.70 10.26
N ALA A 110 10.54 16.57 11.22
CA ALA A 110 10.79 17.98 10.96
C ALA A 110 11.97 18.18 10.01
N ARG A 111 13.00 17.35 10.12
CA ARG A 111 14.15 17.38 9.24
C ARG A 111 13.79 16.95 7.80
N GLY A 112 12.96 15.93 7.66
CA GLY A 112 12.45 15.48 6.36
C GLY A 112 11.46 16.46 5.72
N HIS A 113 10.71 17.22 6.50
CA HIS A 113 9.68 18.14 6.01
C HIS A 113 10.16 19.58 5.82
N TYR A 114 10.87 20.14 6.80
CA TYR A 114 11.19 21.59 6.83
C TYR A 114 12.59 21.93 6.35
N THR A 115 13.60 21.13 6.67
CA THR A 115 15.00 21.44 6.36
C THR A 115 15.51 20.71 5.14
N ILE A 116 15.92 19.46 5.29
CA ILE A 116 16.55 18.70 4.22
C ILE A 116 15.58 18.39 3.07
N GLY A 117 14.32 18.11 3.39
CA GLY A 117 13.32 17.77 2.37
C GLY A 117 13.04 18.91 1.40
N ARG A 118 13.05 20.15 1.86
CA ARG A 118 12.84 21.33 1.00
C ARG A 118 13.93 21.54 -0.05
N GLU A 119 15.12 21.05 0.19
CA GLU A 119 16.22 21.16 -0.78
C GLU A 119 16.01 20.23 -2.00
N ILE A 120 15.23 19.16 -1.85
CA ILE A 120 15.08 18.11 -2.86
C ILE A 120 13.68 18.11 -3.50
N VAL A 121 12.68 18.67 -2.83
CA VAL A 121 11.28 18.58 -3.29
C VAL A 121 11.06 19.15 -4.69
N ASP A 122 11.70 20.27 -5.03
CA ASP A 122 11.56 20.88 -6.36
C ASP A 122 12.13 20.00 -7.46
N LEU A 123 13.26 19.33 -7.20
CA LEU A 123 13.83 18.36 -8.12
C LEU A 123 12.89 17.15 -8.28
N ALA A 124 12.32 16.66 -7.19
CA ALA A 124 11.38 15.55 -7.24
C ALA A 124 10.12 15.91 -8.05
N LEU A 125 9.55 17.09 -7.84
CA LEU A 125 8.39 17.58 -8.60
C LEU A 125 8.70 17.77 -10.10
N ASP A 126 9.89 18.27 -10.45
CA ASP A 126 10.31 18.36 -11.85
C ASP A 126 10.39 16.98 -12.52
N ARG A 127 10.91 15.97 -11.82
CA ARG A 127 10.97 14.59 -12.33
C ARG A 127 9.58 13.95 -12.45
N ILE A 128 8.69 14.19 -11.48
CA ILE A 128 7.29 13.73 -11.54
C ILE A 128 6.58 14.37 -12.73
N ARG A 129 6.79 15.67 -12.96
CA ARG A 129 6.21 16.37 -14.11
C ARG A 129 6.66 15.77 -15.43
N LYS A 130 7.94 15.45 -15.59
CA LYS A 130 8.46 14.77 -16.78
C LYS A 130 7.80 13.41 -16.99
N LEU A 131 7.67 12.60 -15.93
CA LEU A 131 6.97 11.32 -16.02
C LEU A 131 5.50 11.49 -16.37
N ALA A 132 4.83 12.51 -15.85
CA ALA A 132 3.43 12.80 -16.15
C ALA A 132 3.23 13.30 -17.58
N ASP A 133 4.16 14.08 -18.12
CA ASP A 133 4.11 14.57 -19.52
C ASP A 133 4.27 13.41 -20.52
N ASP A 134 4.98 12.34 -20.15
CA ASP A 134 5.10 11.11 -20.96
C ASP A 134 3.87 10.21 -20.88
N CYS A 135 2.90 10.52 -20.03
CA CYS A 135 1.65 9.78 -19.90
C CYS A 135 0.56 10.39 -20.78
N THR A 136 -0.19 9.53 -21.47
CA THR A 136 -1.36 9.96 -22.25
C THR A 136 -2.66 9.85 -21.45
N GLY A 137 -2.74 8.94 -20.50
CA GLY A 137 -3.90 8.68 -19.65
C GLY A 137 -3.53 8.38 -18.20
N LEU A 138 -2.89 9.35 -17.52
CA LEU A 138 -2.50 9.19 -16.11
C LEU A 138 -3.72 8.98 -15.22
N GLN A 139 -3.79 7.82 -14.55
CA GLN A 139 -4.85 7.46 -13.60
C GLN A 139 -4.57 8.06 -12.21
N GLY A 140 -3.33 7.97 -11.74
CA GLY A 140 -2.95 8.45 -10.43
C GLY A 140 -1.53 8.07 -10.03
N PHE A 141 -1.27 8.30 -8.76
CA PHE A 141 0.02 8.07 -8.12
C PHE A 141 -0.08 6.96 -7.08
N LEU A 142 0.94 6.12 -7.03
CA LEU A 142 1.14 5.10 -6.00
C LEU A 142 2.36 5.50 -5.17
N LEU A 143 2.16 5.85 -3.91
CA LEU A 143 3.22 6.31 -3.01
C LEU A 143 3.58 5.19 -2.02
N PHE A 144 4.86 4.89 -1.90
CA PHE A 144 5.37 3.85 -1.01
C PHE A 144 6.31 4.49 0.01
N HIS A 145 5.97 4.40 1.29
CA HIS A 145 6.75 5.00 2.36
C HIS A 145 6.48 4.32 3.71
N SER A 146 7.18 4.75 4.76
CA SER A 146 6.89 4.36 6.13
C SER A 146 6.40 5.55 6.95
N PHE A 147 5.61 5.29 7.99
CA PHE A 147 5.21 6.31 8.95
C PHE A 147 6.31 6.65 9.96
N GLY A 148 7.17 5.69 10.28
CA GLY A 148 8.13 5.82 11.38
C GLY A 148 9.44 6.51 11.03
N GLY A 149 9.89 6.45 9.77
CA GLY A 149 11.14 7.05 9.33
C GLY A 149 11.04 8.56 9.12
N GLY A 150 12.15 9.29 9.18
CA GLY A 150 12.17 10.73 8.96
C GLY A 150 11.87 11.14 7.53
N THR A 151 12.48 10.48 6.55
CA THR A 151 12.23 10.71 5.12
C THR A 151 10.84 10.21 4.72
N GLY A 152 10.50 8.98 5.08
CA GLY A 152 9.21 8.38 4.74
C GLY A 152 8.01 9.13 5.33
N SER A 153 8.14 9.77 6.47
CA SER A 153 7.10 10.59 7.08
C SER A 153 7.18 12.05 6.64
N GLY A 154 8.29 12.72 6.88
CA GLY A 154 8.45 14.17 6.68
C GLY A 154 8.48 14.56 5.22
N PHE A 155 9.29 13.90 4.40
CA PHE A 155 9.37 14.24 2.98
C PHE A 155 8.10 13.84 2.23
N THR A 156 7.47 12.70 2.58
CA THR A 156 6.21 12.30 1.95
C THR A 156 5.09 13.31 2.20
N SER A 157 4.96 13.81 3.42
CA SER A 157 3.94 14.83 3.75
C SER A 157 4.15 16.12 2.95
N LEU A 158 5.39 16.59 2.82
CA LEU A 158 5.74 17.75 1.98
C LEU A 158 5.41 17.50 0.50
N LEU A 159 5.80 16.35 -0.04
CA LEU A 159 5.54 15.98 -1.43
C LEU A 159 4.04 15.86 -1.71
N MET A 160 3.27 15.25 -0.81
CA MET A 160 1.81 15.11 -0.95
C MET A 160 1.09 16.45 -1.00
N GLN A 161 1.49 17.42 -0.19
CA GLN A 161 0.96 18.78 -0.24
C GLN A 161 1.18 19.41 -1.62
N CYS A 162 2.40 19.30 -2.16
CA CYS A 162 2.74 19.83 -3.48
C CYS A 162 1.97 19.09 -4.60
N LEU A 163 1.89 17.76 -4.53
CA LEU A 163 1.14 16.96 -5.51
C LEU A 163 -0.36 17.28 -5.52
N THR A 164 -0.92 17.62 -4.37
CA THR A 164 -2.34 18.00 -4.30
C THR A 164 -2.59 19.34 -4.99
N VAL A 165 -1.64 20.27 -4.95
CA VAL A 165 -1.74 21.52 -5.69
C VAL A 165 -1.66 21.29 -7.20
N ASP A 166 -0.69 20.52 -7.67
CA ASP A 166 -0.44 20.32 -9.10
C ASP A 166 -1.41 19.29 -9.73
N TYR A 167 -1.76 18.23 -8.99
CA TYR A 167 -2.53 17.06 -9.46
C TYR A 167 -3.74 16.73 -8.59
N GLY A 168 -4.46 17.74 -8.09
CA GLY A 168 -5.57 17.57 -7.15
C GLY A 168 -6.71 16.64 -7.60
N LYS A 169 -6.89 16.45 -8.92
CA LYS A 169 -7.91 15.56 -9.50
C LYS A 169 -7.44 14.12 -9.73
N LYS A 170 -6.15 13.84 -9.54
CA LYS A 170 -5.58 12.52 -9.75
C LYS A 170 -5.59 11.75 -8.44
N THR A 171 -5.93 10.47 -8.52
CA THR A 171 -5.96 9.58 -7.35
C THR A 171 -4.56 9.40 -6.77
N LYS A 172 -4.45 9.50 -5.45
CA LYS A 172 -3.21 9.28 -4.69
C LYS A 172 -3.43 8.14 -3.72
N PHE A 173 -2.81 7.00 -4.01
CA PHE A 173 -2.83 5.83 -3.15
C PHE A 173 -1.51 5.69 -2.40
N GLU A 174 -1.60 5.51 -1.11
CA GLU A 174 -0.45 5.26 -0.25
C GLU A 174 -0.36 3.78 0.13
N PHE A 175 0.86 3.23 0.08
CA PHE A 175 1.22 1.93 0.64
C PHE A 175 2.23 2.17 1.75
N THR A 176 1.77 2.03 2.99
CA THR A 176 2.51 2.55 4.13
C THR A 176 2.84 1.46 5.12
N ILE A 177 4.08 1.48 5.60
CA ILE A 177 4.51 0.62 6.70
C ILE A 177 4.23 1.35 8.02
N TYR A 178 3.29 0.78 8.76
CA TYR A 178 2.87 1.24 10.08
C TYR A 178 3.86 0.80 11.16
N PRO A 179 4.15 1.63 12.19
CA PRO A 179 5.03 1.25 13.28
C PRO A 179 4.54 0.01 14.01
N ALA A 180 5.40 -1.00 14.15
CA ALA A 180 5.03 -2.24 14.81
C ALA A 180 4.69 -2.02 16.29
N PRO A 181 3.70 -2.75 16.85
CA PRO A 181 3.26 -2.55 18.23
C PRO A 181 4.35 -2.78 19.30
N GLN A 182 5.20 -3.80 19.10
CA GLN A 182 6.19 -4.22 20.08
C GLN A 182 7.63 -3.97 19.64
N ILE A 183 7.91 -4.05 18.34
CA ILE A 183 9.25 -3.95 17.77
C ILE A 183 9.36 -2.62 17.03
N SER A 184 10.03 -1.64 17.64
CA SER A 184 10.29 -0.34 17.02
C SER A 184 11.73 -0.27 16.52
N THR A 185 11.92 0.29 15.31
CA THR A 185 13.27 0.56 14.78
C THR A 185 13.82 1.90 15.24
N ALA A 186 12.93 2.84 15.59
CA ALA A 186 13.30 4.14 16.14
C ALA A 186 12.39 4.52 17.32
N VAL A 187 12.97 5.14 18.33
CA VAL A 187 12.23 5.54 19.54
C VAL A 187 11.15 6.58 19.24
N VAL A 188 11.38 7.42 18.25
CA VAL A 188 10.51 8.56 17.88
C VAL A 188 9.45 8.22 16.82
N GLU A 189 9.31 6.95 16.46
CA GLU A 189 8.29 6.51 15.49
C GLU A 189 6.87 7.00 15.82
N PRO A 190 6.39 7.01 17.09
CA PRO A 190 5.07 7.54 17.40
C PRO A 190 4.89 9.01 17.01
N TYR A 191 5.90 9.84 17.20
CA TYR A 191 5.86 11.24 16.77
C TYR A 191 5.77 11.38 15.27
N ASN A 192 6.68 10.73 14.54
CA ASN A 192 6.70 10.78 13.09
C ASN A 192 5.39 10.26 12.48
N ALA A 193 4.87 9.16 13.00
CA ALA A 193 3.64 8.55 12.51
C ALA A 193 2.41 9.47 12.71
N ILE A 194 2.28 10.09 13.85
CA ILE A 194 1.15 11.00 14.12
C ILE A 194 1.26 12.27 13.29
N LEU A 195 2.44 12.87 13.19
CA LEU A 195 2.66 14.07 12.40
C LEU A 195 2.41 13.84 10.91
N THR A 196 2.90 12.73 10.36
CA THR A 196 2.67 12.42 8.94
C THR A 196 1.21 12.08 8.66
N THR A 197 0.54 11.33 9.52
CA THR A 197 -0.87 10.98 9.35
C THR A 197 -1.75 12.22 9.37
N HIS A 198 -1.54 13.13 10.32
CA HIS A 198 -2.24 14.41 10.37
C HIS A 198 -2.08 15.20 9.07
N THR A 199 -0.84 15.33 8.58
CA THR A 199 -0.56 16.14 7.39
C THR A 199 -1.08 15.50 6.11
N THR A 200 -1.02 14.17 5.99
CA THR A 200 -1.43 13.46 4.76
C THR A 200 -2.92 13.13 4.72
N LEU A 201 -3.64 13.21 5.84
CA LEU A 201 -5.03 12.81 5.96
C LEU A 201 -5.95 13.47 4.92
N GLU A 202 -5.72 14.74 4.61
CA GLU A 202 -6.51 15.51 3.64
C GLU A 202 -6.04 15.32 2.18
N HIS A 203 -4.84 14.77 1.98
CA HIS A 203 -4.21 14.68 0.66
C HIS A 203 -4.25 13.30 0.05
N SER A 204 -4.52 12.27 0.85
CA SER A 204 -4.59 10.87 0.41
C SER A 204 -6.02 10.45 0.13
N ASP A 205 -6.23 9.73 -0.97
CA ASP A 205 -7.54 9.17 -1.32
C ASP A 205 -7.76 7.80 -0.67
N CYS A 206 -6.68 7.01 -0.53
CA CYS A 206 -6.71 5.71 0.14
C CYS A 206 -5.31 5.36 0.62
N CYS A 207 -5.18 4.95 1.88
CA CYS A 207 -3.92 4.56 2.50
C CYS A 207 -3.97 3.10 2.94
N PHE A 208 -3.27 2.23 2.23
CA PHE A 208 -3.13 0.82 2.56
C PHE A 208 -2.01 0.63 3.58
N ILE A 209 -2.37 0.17 4.76
CA ILE A 209 -1.45 0.03 5.89
C ILE A 209 -1.00 -1.41 6.03
N ALA A 210 0.29 -1.62 6.25
CA ALA A 210 0.89 -2.89 6.61
C ALA A 210 1.82 -2.72 7.82
N ASP A 211 1.83 -3.71 8.70
CA ASP A 211 2.66 -3.77 9.90
C ASP A 211 3.70 -4.87 9.74
N ASN A 212 4.97 -4.56 9.91
CA ASN A 212 6.05 -5.54 9.78
C ASN A 212 5.93 -6.70 10.76
N GLU A 213 5.46 -6.49 11.98
CA GLU A 213 5.28 -7.57 12.96
C GLU A 213 4.20 -8.56 12.51
N ALA A 214 3.08 -8.07 11.97
CA ALA A 214 2.05 -8.91 11.38
C ALA A 214 2.57 -9.71 10.19
N LEU A 215 3.35 -9.08 9.32
CA LEU A 215 3.99 -9.76 8.18
C LEU A 215 5.01 -10.81 8.63
N TYR A 216 5.81 -10.54 9.66
CA TYR A 216 6.71 -11.52 10.26
C TYR A 216 5.96 -12.77 10.72
N ASP A 217 4.87 -12.58 11.44
CA ASP A 217 4.06 -13.69 11.96
C ASP A 217 3.42 -14.50 10.83
N ILE A 218 2.97 -13.85 9.77
CA ILE A 218 2.44 -14.51 8.56
C ILE A 218 3.55 -15.35 7.90
N CYS A 219 4.73 -14.80 7.69
CA CYS A 219 5.85 -15.53 7.09
C CYS A 219 6.29 -16.71 7.94
N ARG A 220 6.39 -16.55 9.25
CA ARG A 220 6.79 -17.64 10.15
C ARG A 220 5.78 -18.78 10.17
N ARG A 221 4.50 -18.45 10.28
CA ARG A 221 3.43 -19.45 10.43
C ARG A 221 3.09 -20.15 9.11
N ASN A 222 3.01 -19.40 8.02
CA ASN A 222 2.49 -19.89 6.76
C ASN A 222 3.59 -20.37 5.81
N LEU A 223 4.76 -19.71 5.80
CA LEU A 223 5.88 -20.02 4.93
C LEU A 223 6.97 -20.86 5.64
N ASP A 224 6.83 -21.11 6.95
CA ASP A 224 7.81 -21.84 7.77
C ASP A 224 9.23 -21.23 7.75
N VAL A 225 9.34 -19.93 7.54
CA VAL A 225 10.60 -19.19 7.59
C VAL A 225 10.91 -18.84 9.04
N GLU A 226 11.94 -19.46 9.62
CA GLU A 226 12.30 -19.22 11.04
C GLU A 226 12.68 -17.77 11.33
N ARG A 227 13.43 -17.14 10.42
CA ARG A 227 13.91 -15.75 10.51
C ARG A 227 13.61 -14.97 9.23
N PRO A 228 12.37 -14.45 9.08
CA PRO A 228 12.03 -13.66 7.91
C PRO A 228 12.90 -12.42 7.81
N THR A 229 13.33 -12.09 6.60
CA THR A 229 14.05 -10.86 6.27
C THR A 229 13.10 -9.83 5.67
N TYR A 230 13.52 -8.57 5.58
CA TYR A 230 12.72 -7.54 4.88
C TYR A 230 12.43 -7.91 3.43
N THR A 231 13.30 -8.65 2.77
CA THR A 231 13.06 -9.15 1.40
C THR A 231 11.83 -10.07 1.34
N ASN A 232 11.67 -10.97 2.31
CA ASN A 232 10.50 -11.86 2.39
C ASN A 232 9.22 -11.04 2.57
N LEU A 233 9.21 -10.06 3.48
CA LEU A 233 8.07 -9.19 3.73
C LEU A 233 7.70 -8.35 2.51
N ASN A 234 8.68 -7.76 1.86
CA ASN A 234 8.49 -6.89 0.71
C ASN A 234 7.97 -7.67 -0.51
N ARG A 235 8.38 -8.92 -0.69
CA ARG A 235 7.82 -9.81 -1.73
C ARG A 235 6.35 -10.11 -1.51
N LEU A 236 5.93 -10.29 -0.25
CA LEU A 236 4.51 -10.46 0.07
C LEU A 236 3.70 -9.18 -0.21
N LEU A 237 4.22 -8.02 0.17
CA LEU A 237 3.60 -6.74 -0.16
C LEU A 237 3.53 -6.49 -1.68
N ALA A 238 4.57 -6.86 -2.41
CA ALA A 238 4.58 -6.76 -3.87
C ALA A 238 3.45 -7.58 -4.53
N GLN A 239 3.13 -8.75 -4.01
CA GLN A 239 1.98 -9.55 -4.46
C GLN A 239 0.65 -8.81 -4.25
N VAL A 240 0.48 -8.15 -3.11
CA VAL A 240 -0.71 -7.35 -2.81
C VAL A 240 -0.86 -6.19 -3.81
N VAL A 241 0.19 -5.42 -4.01
CA VAL A 241 0.19 -4.28 -4.95
C VAL A 241 -0.08 -4.75 -6.38
N SER A 242 0.53 -5.88 -6.77
CA SER A 242 0.25 -6.52 -8.06
C SER A 242 -1.22 -6.91 -8.21
N CYS A 243 -1.85 -7.45 -7.17
CA CYS A 243 -3.28 -7.76 -7.17
C CYS A 243 -4.16 -6.51 -7.32
N ILE A 244 -3.86 -5.44 -6.61
CA ILE A 244 -4.63 -4.18 -6.66
C ILE A 244 -4.59 -3.59 -8.08
N THR A 245 -3.45 -3.63 -8.74
CA THR A 245 -3.25 -3.06 -10.07
C THR A 245 -3.52 -4.04 -11.21
N CYS A 246 -3.85 -5.30 -10.90
CA CYS A 246 -4.05 -6.36 -11.87
C CYS A 246 -5.12 -6.03 -12.92
N SER A 247 -6.24 -5.43 -12.50
CA SER A 247 -7.34 -5.04 -13.39
C SER A 247 -6.99 -3.91 -14.36
N LEU A 248 -5.95 -3.13 -14.06
CA LEU A 248 -5.44 -2.09 -14.97
C LEU A 248 -4.55 -2.68 -16.06
N ARG A 249 -3.91 -3.81 -15.79
CA ARG A 249 -2.88 -4.44 -16.63
C ARG A 249 -3.41 -5.61 -17.44
N PHE A 250 -4.29 -6.42 -16.88
CA PHE A 250 -4.75 -7.67 -17.48
C PHE A 250 -6.27 -7.71 -17.59
N GLU A 251 -6.77 -8.42 -18.60
CA GLU A 251 -8.19 -8.62 -18.78
C GLU A 251 -8.76 -9.62 -17.75
N GLY A 252 -9.95 -9.36 -17.27
CA GLY A 252 -10.65 -10.21 -16.32
C GLY A 252 -12.17 -10.17 -16.51
N ALA A 253 -12.86 -11.06 -15.80
CA ALA A 253 -14.32 -11.12 -15.80
C ALA A 253 -14.96 -9.91 -15.16
N LEU A 254 -14.34 -9.37 -14.10
CA LEU A 254 -14.79 -8.19 -13.37
C LEU A 254 -13.58 -7.29 -13.11
N ASN A 255 -13.49 -6.19 -13.81
CA ASN A 255 -12.40 -5.23 -13.66
C ASN A 255 -12.74 -4.17 -12.61
N VAL A 256 -11.72 -3.72 -11.88
CA VAL A 256 -11.82 -2.67 -10.85
C VAL A 256 -10.72 -1.63 -11.09
N ASP A 257 -11.12 -0.39 -11.37
CA ASP A 257 -10.19 0.73 -11.56
C ASP A 257 -9.78 1.37 -10.23
N LEU A 258 -8.72 2.19 -10.20
CA LEU A 258 -8.29 2.89 -8.98
C LEU A 258 -9.40 3.78 -8.42
N VAL A 259 -10.10 4.52 -9.26
CA VAL A 259 -11.24 5.36 -8.84
C VAL A 259 -12.37 4.52 -8.23
N GLU A 260 -12.60 3.31 -8.74
CA GLU A 260 -13.59 2.40 -8.19
C GLU A 260 -13.21 1.89 -6.79
N PHE A 261 -11.93 1.73 -6.48
CA PHE A 261 -11.48 1.42 -5.12
C PHE A 261 -11.84 2.54 -4.16
N GLN A 262 -11.53 3.78 -4.49
CA GLN A 262 -11.89 4.93 -3.68
C GLN A 262 -13.40 5.00 -3.46
N THR A 263 -14.18 4.91 -4.52
CA THR A 263 -15.64 5.01 -4.45
C THR A 263 -16.29 3.90 -3.62
N ASN A 264 -15.76 2.68 -3.67
CA ASN A 264 -16.38 1.51 -3.02
C ASN A 264 -15.79 1.19 -1.64
N LEU A 265 -14.55 1.60 -1.34
CA LEU A 265 -13.89 1.30 -0.06
C LEU A 265 -13.94 2.45 0.94
N VAL A 266 -14.06 3.69 0.48
CA VAL A 266 -13.97 4.88 1.32
C VAL A 266 -15.37 5.48 1.49
N PRO A 267 -16.06 5.21 2.61
CA PRO A 267 -17.41 5.75 2.85
C PRO A 267 -17.38 7.24 3.22
N TYR A 268 -16.34 7.69 3.91
CA TYR A 268 -16.15 9.07 4.34
C TYR A 268 -14.70 9.50 4.07
N PRO A 269 -14.42 10.76 3.73
CA PRO A 269 -13.09 11.20 3.32
C PRO A 269 -11.97 10.86 4.32
N ARG A 270 -12.24 10.94 5.61
CA ARG A 270 -11.26 10.64 6.67
C ARG A 270 -11.10 9.15 6.95
N ILE A 271 -12.08 8.33 6.61
CA ILE A 271 -12.12 6.88 6.85
C ILE A 271 -11.58 6.15 5.60
N HIS A 272 -10.30 6.35 5.29
CA HIS A 272 -9.66 5.84 4.07
C HIS A 272 -8.44 4.93 4.35
N PHE A 273 -8.45 4.21 5.47
CA PHE A 273 -7.40 3.28 5.87
C PHE A 273 -7.86 1.82 5.83
N PRO A 274 -7.93 1.19 4.65
CA PRO A 274 -8.34 -0.21 4.56
C PRO A 274 -7.24 -1.15 5.06
N LEU A 275 -7.68 -2.25 5.68
CA LEU A 275 -6.84 -3.38 6.05
C LEU A 275 -6.60 -4.27 4.83
N ILE A 276 -5.45 -4.94 4.80
CA ILE A 276 -5.04 -5.85 3.74
C ILE A 276 -5.00 -7.27 4.28
N ALA A 277 -5.52 -8.23 3.50
CA ALA A 277 -5.29 -9.64 3.68
C ALA A 277 -5.03 -10.30 2.33
N TYR A 278 -4.12 -11.25 2.27
CA TYR A 278 -3.77 -12.00 1.07
C TYR A 278 -3.80 -13.50 1.35
N ALA A 279 -4.37 -14.27 0.45
CA ALA A 279 -4.42 -15.74 0.51
C ALA A 279 -4.30 -16.35 -0.90
N PRO A 280 -3.63 -17.51 -1.05
CA PRO A 280 -2.91 -18.22 -0.03
C PRO A 280 -1.47 -17.71 0.16
N VAL A 281 -1.03 -17.63 1.38
CA VAL A 281 0.39 -17.49 1.72
C VAL A 281 0.87 -18.87 2.14
N ILE A 282 1.53 -19.59 1.27
CA ILE A 282 1.87 -21.01 1.45
C ILE A 282 3.25 -21.29 0.87
N SER A 283 4.01 -22.17 1.53
CA SER A 283 5.31 -22.65 1.02
C SER A 283 5.12 -23.69 -0.09
N ALA A 284 6.15 -23.85 -0.93
CA ALA A 284 6.10 -24.83 -2.04
C ALA A 284 5.86 -26.26 -1.57
N GLU A 285 6.38 -26.64 -0.40
CA GLU A 285 6.17 -27.98 0.18
C GLU A 285 4.72 -28.21 0.57
N LYS A 286 4.10 -27.23 1.26
CA LYS A 286 2.68 -27.31 1.65
C LYS A 286 1.75 -27.25 0.45
N ALA A 287 2.05 -26.41 -0.55
CA ALA A 287 1.24 -26.24 -1.76
C ALA A 287 1.12 -27.51 -2.59
N TYR A 288 2.12 -28.40 -2.55
CA TYR A 288 2.08 -29.67 -3.26
C TYR A 288 0.99 -30.62 -2.70
N HIS A 289 0.70 -30.49 -1.42
CA HIS A 289 -0.26 -31.34 -0.71
C HIS A 289 -1.67 -30.73 -0.57
N GLU A 290 -1.81 -29.44 -0.78
CA GLU A 290 -3.05 -28.70 -0.53
C GLU A 290 -3.51 -27.94 -1.78
N GLN A 291 -4.71 -28.27 -2.25
CA GLN A 291 -5.42 -27.45 -3.24
C GLN A 291 -6.56 -26.70 -2.56
N LEU A 292 -6.38 -25.39 -2.39
CA LEU A 292 -7.37 -24.56 -1.72
C LEU A 292 -8.48 -24.14 -2.69
N SER A 293 -9.73 -24.37 -2.27
CA SER A 293 -10.92 -23.92 -3.00
C SER A 293 -11.13 -22.40 -2.81
N VAL A 294 -11.93 -21.80 -3.70
CA VAL A 294 -12.29 -20.37 -3.60
C VAL A 294 -12.93 -20.05 -2.24
N ALA A 295 -13.80 -20.93 -1.74
CA ALA A 295 -14.43 -20.75 -0.43
C ALA A 295 -13.41 -20.76 0.73
N GLN A 296 -12.43 -21.65 0.70
CA GLN A 296 -11.37 -21.72 1.71
C GLN A 296 -10.48 -20.49 1.68
N LEU A 297 -10.10 -19.99 0.49
CA LEU A 297 -9.30 -18.77 0.33
C LEU A 297 -10.06 -17.56 0.84
N THR A 298 -11.33 -17.43 0.50
CA THR A 298 -12.18 -16.34 0.97
C THR A 298 -12.29 -16.34 2.49
N ASN A 299 -12.52 -17.50 3.11
CA ASN A 299 -12.57 -17.63 4.56
C ASN A 299 -11.23 -17.27 5.22
N ALA A 300 -10.11 -17.69 4.64
CA ALA A 300 -8.78 -17.40 5.16
C ALA A 300 -8.50 -15.88 5.24
N CYS A 301 -9.02 -15.08 4.30
CA CYS A 301 -8.87 -13.63 4.32
C CYS A 301 -9.55 -12.96 5.52
N PHE A 302 -10.61 -13.54 6.08
CA PHE A 302 -11.31 -12.99 7.25
C PHE A 302 -10.73 -13.45 8.59
N GLU A 303 -9.73 -14.32 8.58
CA GLU A 303 -9.06 -14.73 9.82
C GLU A 303 -8.20 -13.59 10.37
N PRO A 304 -8.28 -13.28 11.67
CA PRO A 304 -7.47 -12.20 12.29
C PRO A 304 -5.97 -12.38 12.09
N ALA A 305 -5.52 -13.62 12.07
CA ALA A 305 -4.11 -13.96 11.92
C ALA A 305 -3.54 -13.68 10.51
N ASN A 306 -4.39 -13.53 9.50
CA ASN A 306 -4.00 -13.24 8.12
C ASN A 306 -4.10 -11.76 7.75
N GLN A 307 -4.51 -10.89 8.69
CA GLN A 307 -4.48 -9.45 8.50
C GLN A 307 -3.03 -8.96 8.50
N MET A 308 -2.70 -8.03 7.62
CA MET A 308 -1.35 -7.42 7.53
C MET A 308 -1.14 -6.29 8.54
N VAL A 309 -2.10 -6.04 9.41
CA VAL A 309 -1.99 -5.14 10.56
C VAL A 309 -2.42 -5.89 11.81
N LYS A 310 -1.71 -5.69 12.92
CA LYS A 310 -2.04 -6.26 14.23
C LYS A 310 -3.29 -5.61 14.80
N CYS A 311 -4.44 -6.14 14.43
CA CYS A 311 -5.75 -5.80 15.00
C CYS A 311 -6.67 -7.02 14.92
N ASP A 312 -7.73 -7.03 15.73
CA ASP A 312 -8.73 -8.08 15.68
C ASP A 312 -10.01 -7.57 15.00
N PRO A 313 -10.28 -7.96 13.75
CA PRO A 313 -11.47 -7.53 13.02
C PRO A 313 -12.79 -7.92 13.70
N ARG A 314 -12.78 -8.90 14.62
CA ARG A 314 -13.97 -9.32 15.38
C ARG A 314 -14.45 -8.27 16.39
N ASN A 315 -13.54 -7.38 16.82
CA ASN A 315 -13.86 -6.27 17.72
C ASN A 315 -14.48 -5.07 17.02
N GLY A 316 -14.48 -5.06 15.69
CA GLY A 316 -15.04 -3.99 14.86
C GLY A 316 -16.14 -4.49 13.93
N LYS A 317 -16.59 -3.58 13.07
CA LYS A 317 -17.55 -3.86 12.00
C LYS A 317 -16.93 -3.50 10.66
N TYR A 318 -17.22 -4.31 9.64
CA TYR A 318 -16.82 -4.00 8.28
C TYR A 318 -17.77 -2.98 7.65
N MET A 319 -17.22 -1.94 7.05
CA MET A 319 -17.97 -0.93 6.29
C MET A 319 -18.02 -1.28 4.82
N ALA A 320 -16.87 -1.66 4.25
CA ALA A 320 -16.74 -2.04 2.86
C ALA A 320 -15.62 -3.06 2.71
N VAL A 321 -15.82 -4.04 1.83
CA VAL A 321 -14.83 -5.08 1.54
C VAL A 321 -14.70 -5.22 0.04
N SER A 322 -13.47 -5.15 -0.48
CA SER A 322 -13.14 -5.46 -1.85
C SER A 322 -12.38 -6.78 -1.91
N MET A 323 -12.90 -7.71 -2.69
CA MET A 323 -12.31 -9.03 -2.90
C MET A 323 -11.77 -9.12 -4.32
N LEU A 324 -10.45 -9.22 -4.47
CA LEU A 324 -9.75 -9.29 -5.75
C LEU A 324 -9.24 -10.71 -5.96
N TYR A 325 -9.87 -11.45 -6.85
CA TYR A 325 -9.48 -12.81 -7.20
C TYR A 325 -8.57 -12.83 -8.44
N ARG A 326 -7.59 -13.69 -8.42
CA ARG A 326 -6.67 -13.91 -9.55
C ARG A 326 -6.59 -15.40 -9.89
N GLY A 327 -6.50 -15.70 -11.19
CA GLY A 327 -6.27 -17.03 -11.71
C GLY A 327 -7.56 -17.78 -12.04
N ASP A 328 -7.56 -19.09 -11.78
CA ASP A 328 -8.68 -19.97 -12.09
C ASP A 328 -9.83 -19.82 -11.07
N VAL A 329 -10.63 -18.79 -11.26
CA VAL A 329 -11.75 -18.43 -10.37
C VAL A 329 -13.00 -18.18 -11.20
N VAL A 330 -14.10 -18.84 -10.81
CA VAL A 330 -15.41 -18.70 -11.46
C VAL A 330 -16.32 -17.79 -10.63
N PRO A 331 -17.04 -16.85 -11.24
CA PRO A 331 -17.95 -15.93 -10.52
C PRO A 331 -18.99 -16.62 -9.64
N LYS A 332 -19.46 -17.80 -10.05
CA LYS A 332 -20.43 -18.62 -9.29
C LYS A 332 -19.86 -19.03 -7.93
N ASP A 333 -18.62 -19.49 -7.90
CA ASP A 333 -17.95 -19.93 -6.66
C ASP A 333 -17.70 -18.78 -5.72
N VAL A 334 -17.35 -17.61 -6.25
CA VAL A 334 -17.18 -16.36 -5.50
C VAL A 334 -18.49 -15.95 -4.84
N ASN A 335 -19.59 -15.93 -5.58
CA ASN A 335 -20.89 -15.57 -5.03
C ASN A 335 -21.34 -16.51 -3.92
N SER A 336 -21.09 -17.81 -4.09
CA SER A 336 -21.38 -18.82 -3.06
C SER A 336 -20.52 -18.62 -1.81
N ALA A 337 -19.23 -18.32 -1.98
CA ALA A 337 -18.32 -18.04 -0.87
C ALA A 337 -18.73 -16.77 -0.08
N ILE A 338 -19.08 -15.70 -0.76
CA ILE A 338 -19.54 -14.44 -0.15
C ILE A 338 -20.86 -14.66 0.60
N ALA A 339 -21.80 -15.40 0.02
CA ALA A 339 -23.06 -15.73 0.70
C ALA A 339 -22.81 -16.49 2.02
N SER A 340 -21.86 -17.43 2.00
CA SER A 340 -21.43 -18.14 3.22
C SER A 340 -20.79 -17.22 4.27
N ILE A 341 -19.97 -16.26 3.85
CA ILE A 341 -19.38 -15.27 4.75
C ILE A 341 -20.44 -14.41 5.44
N LYS A 342 -21.44 -13.94 4.69
CA LYS A 342 -22.52 -13.09 5.22
C LYS A 342 -23.39 -13.80 6.29
N THR A 343 -23.41 -15.13 6.30
CA THR A 343 -24.14 -15.91 7.31
C THR A 343 -23.38 -16.08 8.62
N LYS A 344 -22.07 -15.79 8.64
CA LYS A 344 -21.25 -15.97 9.84
C LYS A 344 -21.48 -14.86 10.87
N ARG A 345 -21.78 -15.24 12.09
CA ARG A 345 -21.99 -14.29 13.23
C ARG A 345 -20.70 -13.60 13.69
N SER A 346 -19.53 -14.17 13.38
CA SER A 346 -18.23 -13.59 13.74
C SER A 346 -17.80 -12.42 12.85
N ILE A 347 -18.42 -12.29 11.68
CA ILE A 347 -18.15 -11.24 10.70
C ILE A 347 -19.32 -10.29 10.69
N ARG A 348 -19.12 -9.11 11.27
CA ARG A 348 -20.18 -8.10 11.43
C ARG A 348 -19.96 -6.97 10.44
N PHE A 349 -21.02 -6.59 9.77
CA PHE A 349 -21.10 -5.42 8.92
C PHE A 349 -21.87 -4.30 9.59
N VAL A 350 -21.60 -3.06 9.21
CA VAL A 350 -22.42 -1.93 9.63
C VAL A 350 -23.83 -2.05 9.05
N ASP A 351 -24.83 -1.57 9.77
CA ASP A 351 -26.24 -1.68 9.38
C ASP A 351 -26.62 -0.75 8.22
N TRP A 352 -25.90 0.37 8.07
CA TRP A 352 -26.15 1.36 7.01
C TRP A 352 -25.55 0.96 5.64
N CYS A 353 -24.77 -0.11 5.55
CA CYS A 353 -24.18 -0.62 4.29
C CYS A 353 -24.54 -2.09 4.06
N PRO A 354 -25.74 -2.41 3.51
CA PRO A 354 -26.22 -3.79 3.35
C PRO A 354 -25.47 -4.59 2.28
N THR A 355 -24.80 -3.90 1.32
CA THR A 355 -24.11 -4.50 0.17
C THR A 355 -22.59 -4.37 0.23
N GLY A 356 -21.99 -4.41 1.39
CA GLY A 356 -20.60 -4.07 1.67
C GLY A 356 -19.49 -4.80 0.88
N PHE A 357 -19.82 -5.58 -0.18
CA PHE A 357 -18.84 -6.30 -1.01
C PHE A 357 -18.70 -5.73 -2.42
N LYS A 358 -17.46 -5.50 -2.84
CA LYS A 358 -17.05 -5.29 -4.22
C LYS A 358 -16.16 -6.47 -4.63
N VAL A 359 -16.38 -7.02 -5.83
CA VAL A 359 -15.63 -8.16 -6.35
C VAL A 359 -14.92 -7.78 -7.63
N GLY A 360 -13.64 -8.14 -7.74
CA GLY A 360 -12.87 -8.13 -8.96
C GLY A 360 -12.36 -9.53 -9.28
N ILE A 361 -12.40 -9.95 -10.53
CA ILE A 361 -11.88 -11.24 -10.99
C ILE A 361 -11.00 -11.01 -12.20
N ASN A 362 -9.76 -11.50 -12.11
CA ASN A 362 -8.79 -11.46 -13.20
C ASN A 362 -8.29 -12.88 -13.47
N TYR A 363 -8.19 -13.24 -14.74
CA TYR A 363 -7.80 -14.59 -15.16
C TYR A 363 -6.29 -14.83 -15.10
N GLN A 364 -5.48 -13.77 -15.00
CA GLN A 364 -4.03 -13.91 -14.88
C GLN A 364 -3.66 -14.52 -13.53
N PRO A 365 -3.06 -15.73 -13.49
CA PRO A 365 -2.63 -16.31 -12.23
C PRO A 365 -1.51 -15.49 -11.58
N PRO A 366 -1.37 -15.54 -10.24
CA PRO A 366 -0.30 -14.83 -9.58
C PRO A 366 1.07 -15.38 -9.99
N THR A 367 1.99 -14.49 -10.32
CA THR A 367 3.38 -14.82 -10.63
C THR A 367 4.21 -14.76 -9.36
N VAL A 368 5.12 -15.70 -9.19
CA VAL A 368 6.05 -15.73 -8.05
C VAL A 368 7.49 -15.54 -8.53
N VAL A 369 8.31 -14.93 -7.66
CA VAL A 369 9.73 -14.76 -7.94
C VAL A 369 10.46 -16.11 -7.83
N PRO A 370 11.23 -16.53 -8.84
CA PRO A 370 12.02 -17.76 -8.76
C PRO A 370 12.99 -17.71 -7.57
N GLY A 371 13.01 -18.80 -6.78
CA GLY A 371 13.83 -18.86 -5.57
C GLY A 371 13.28 -18.10 -4.36
N GLY A 372 12.05 -17.58 -4.45
CA GLY A 372 11.32 -17.00 -3.33
C GLY A 372 10.61 -18.05 -2.47
N ASP A 373 10.06 -17.60 -1.34
CA ASP A 373 9.40 -18.49 -0.36
C ASP A 373 7.96 -18.82 -0.71
N LEU A 374 7.31 -17.99 -1.53
CA LEU A 374 5.92 -18.18 -1.96
C LEU A 374 5.82 -19.28 -3.03
N ALA A 375 4.86 -20.17 -2.87
CA ALA A 375 4.54 -21.18 -3.87
C ALA A 375 3.80 -20.58 -5.07
N LYS A 376 4.03 -21.16 -6.25
CA LYS A 376 3.20 -20.89 -7.43
C LYS A 376 1.84 -21.56 -7.24
N VAL A 377 0.78 -20.79 -7.25
CA VAL A 377 -0.59 -21.23 -7.03
C VAL A 377 -1.46 -20.94 -8.25
N LEU A 378 -2.52 -21.71 -8.45
CA LEU A 378 -3.44 -21.53 -9.58
C LEU A 378 -4.40 -20.36 -9.36
N ARG A 379 -4.69 -20.03 -8.11
CA ARG A 379 -5.62 -18.98 -7.73
C ARG A 379 -5.17 -18.28 -6.45
N ALA A 380 -5.45 -16.99 -6.36
CA ALA A 380 -5.19 -16.20 -5.18
C ALA A 380 -6.31 -15.18 -4.98
N VAL A 381 -6.42 -14.65 -3.77
CA VAL A 381 -7.34 -13.57 -3.43
C VAL A 381 -6.63 -12.54 -2.56
N CYS A 382 -6.84 -11.27 -2.87
CA CYS A 382 -6.47 -10.14 -2.03
C CYS A 382 -7.75 -9.50 -1.52
N MET A 383 -7.87 -9.36 -0.21
CA MET A 383 -8.97 -8.64 0.43
C MET A 383 -8.50 -7.29 0.91
N LEU A 384 -9.25 -6.25 0.54
CA LEU A 384 -9.10 -4.90 1.05
C LEU A 384 -10.36 -4.57 1.82
N SER A 385 -10.25 -4.35 3.10
CA SER A 385 -11.42 -4.14 3.96
C SER A 385 -11.30 -2.88 4.79
N ASN A 386 -12.29 -2.02 4.71
CA ASN A 386 -12.42 -0.89 5.61
C ASN A 386 -13.23 -1.35 6.83
N SER A 387 -12.57 -1.43 7.98
CA SER A 387 -13.13 -1.90 9.24
C SER A 387 -12.86 -0.91 10.36
N THR A 388 -13.80 -0.79 11.27
CA THR A 388 -13.63 0.03 12.48
C THR A 388 -12.57 -0.54 13.43
N ALA A 389 -12.14 -1.80 13.26
CA ALA A 389 -11.11 -2.43 14.08
C ALA A 389 -9.72 -1.75 13.96
N ILE A 390 -9.47 -0.97 12.90
CA ILE A 390 -8.22 -0.22 12.77
C ILE A 390 -8.06 0.86 13.85
N ALA A 391 -9.15 1.28 14.49
CA ALA A 391 -9.11 2.20 15.63
C ALA A 391 -8.23 1.68 16.77
N GLU A 392 -8.12 0.36 16.96
CA GLU A 392 -7.19 -0.23 17.94
C GLU A 392 -5.73 0.13 17.64
N ALA A 393 -5.34 0.18 16.36
CA ALA A 393 -3.99 0.55 15.96
C ALA A 393 -3.73 2.04 16.25
N TRP A 394 -4.67 2.91 15.93
CA TRP A 394 -4.57 4.33 16.25
C TRP A 394 -4.53 4.58 17.74
N ALA A 395 -5.37 3.91 18.53
CA ALA A 395 -5.36 4.02 19.99
C ALA A 395 -4.02 3.64 20.62
N ARG A 396 -3.39 2.54 20.16
CA ARG A 396 -2.06 2.14 20.62
C ARG A 396 -0.98 3.18 20.27
N LEU A 397 -1.04 3.72 19.07
CA LEU A 397 -0.09 4.74 18.63
C LEU A 397 -0.25 6.03 19.43
N ASN A 398 -1.48 6.48 19.61
CA ASN A 398 -1.83 7.66 20.38
C ASN A 398 -1.37 7.54 21.84
N HIS A 399 -1.55 6.37 22.45
CA HIS A 399 -1.07 6.13 23.82
C HIS A 399 0.45 6.24 23.94
N LYS A 400 1.21 5.66 22.99
CA LYS A 400 2.69 5.78 22.99
C LYS A 400 3.14 7.23 22.82
N PHE A 401 2.47 7.97 21.95
CA PHE A 401 2.72 9.41 21.78
C PHE A 401 2.49 10.18 23.08
N ASP A 402 1.35 9.96 23.74
CA ASP A 402 0.98 10.65 24.96
C ASP A 402 1.99 10.44 26.10
N LEU A 403 2.49 9.22 26.27
CA LEU A 403 3.54 8.91 27.27
C LEU A 403 4.82 9.70 27.05
N MET A 404 5.23 9.86 25.79
CA MET A 404 6.45 10.59 25.45
C MET A 404 6.22 12.12 25.51
N TYR A 405 5.11 12.58 24.96
CA TYR A 405 4.81 14.01 24.86
C TYR A 405 4.49 14.64 26.22
N ALA A 406 3.90 13.90 27.16
CA ALA A 406 3.68 14.36 28.53
C ALA A 406 4.99 14.80 29.23
N LYS A 407 6.13 14.23 28.84
CA LYS A 407 7.48 14.59 29.31
C LYS A 407 8.25 15.50 28.35
N ARG A 408 7.64 15.87 27.20
CA ARG A 408 8.32 16.61 26.13
C ARG A 408 9.63 15.93 25.68
N ALA A 409 9.70 14.61 25.78
CA ALA A 409 10.88 13.85 25.39
C ALA A 409 11.11 13.99 23.88
N PHE A 410 12.34 14.24 23.48
CA PHE A 410 12.80 14.40 22.08
C PHE A 410 12.19 15.59 21.29
N VAL A 411 11.29 16.36 21.86
CA VAL A 411 10.60 17.46 21.16
C VAL A 411 11.58 18.55 20.70
N HIS A 412 12.63 18.81 21.47
CA HIS A 412 13.63 19.84 21.13
C HIS A 412 14.37 19.58 19.81
N TRP A 413 14.51 18.31 19.38
CA TRP A 413 15.09 17.97 18.07
C TRP A 413 14.20 18.38 16.91
N TYR A 414 12.88 18.33 17.09
CA TYR A 414 11.91 18.77 16.09
C TYR A 414 11.82 20.29 16.04
N VAL A 415 11.80 20.93 17.20
CA VAL A 415 11.78 22.40 17.30
C VAL A 415 13.07 23.00 16.73
N GLY A 416 14.22 22.37 16.96
CA GLY A 416 15.50 22.78 16.38
C GLY A 416 15.56 22.77 14.86
N GLU A 417 14.70 22.01 14.20
CA GLU A 417 14.58 21.92 12.73
C GLU A 417 13.43 22.81 12.18
N GLY A 418 12.92 23.75 12.98
CA GLY A 418 11.94 24.74 12.53
C GLY A 418 10.47 24.36 12.70
N MET A 419 10.18 23.28 13.41
CA MET A 419 8.82 22.88 13.76
C MET A 419 8.37 23.59 15.05
N GLU A 420 7.11 23.98 15.12
CA GLU A 420 6.53 24.56 16.33
C GLU A 420 6.02 23.47 17.28
N GLU A 421 6.19 23.68 18.60
CA GLU A 421 5.69 22.71 19.60
C GLU A 421 4.16 22.51 19.51
N GLY A 422 3.43 23.55 19.12
CA GLY A 422 1.97 23.49 18.93
C GLY A 422 1.51 22.48 17.90
N GLU A 423 2.33 22.18 16.88
CA GLU A 423 2.01 21.22 15.83
C GLU A 423 1.86 19.78 16.37
N PHE A 424 2.57 19.43 17.46
CA PHE A 424 2.40 18.14 18.13
C PHE A 424 1.00 17.99 18.74
N SER A 425 0.53 19.03 19.43
CA SER A 425 -0.80 19.02 20.06
C SER A 425 -1.90 18.98 19.00
N GLU A 426 -1.76 19.77 17.94
CA GLU A 426 -2.71 19.83 16.83
C GLU A 426 -2.81 18.45 16.13
N ALA A 427 -1.69 17.82 15.81
CA ALA A 427 -1.66 16.49 15.20
C ALA A 427 -2.28 15.43 16.13
N ARG A 428 -2.01 15.49 17.43
CA ARG A 428 -2.58 14.57 18.41
C ARG A 428 -4.08 14.73 18.56
N ASP A 429 -4.59 15.95 18.57
CA ASP A 429 -6.02 16.25 18.66
C ASP A 429 -6.74 15.77 17.41
N ASP A 430 -6.15 15.92 16.23
CA ASP A 430 -6.73 15.43 14.97
C ASP A 430 -6.80 13.88 14.94
N LEU A 431 -5.77 13.18 15.44
CA LEU A 431 -5.83 11.73 15.54
C LEU A 431 -6.80 11.23 16.63
N ALA A 432 -6.99 11.99 17.69
CA ALA A 432 -8.05 11.69 18.67
C ALA A 432 -9.44 11.84 18.04
N ALA A 433 -9.63 12.86 17.21
CA ALA A 433 -10.85 13.03 16.44
C ALA A 433 -11.05 11.87 15.44
N LEU A 434 -10.00 11.42 14.75
CA LEU A 434 -10.06 10.28 13.84
C LEU A 434 -10.47 8.98 14.57
N GLU A 435 -9.93 8.71 15.76
CA GLU A 435 -10.30 7.57 16.57
C GLU A 435 -11.78 7.61 16.93
N LYS A 436 -12.28 8.79 17.30
CA LYS A 436 -13.69 9.03 17.59
C LYS A 436 -14.60 8.89 16.36
N ASP A 437 -14.14 9.36 15.19
CA ASP A 437 -14.86 9.18 13.92
C ASP A 437 -15.08 7.68 13.62
N TYR A 438 -14.08 6.82 13.88
CA TYR A 438 -14.21 5.37 13.71
C TYR A 438 -15.19 4.74 14.72
N GLU A 439 -15.26 5.24 15.95
CA GLU A 439 -16.24 4.79 16.95
C GLU A 439 -17.65 5.15 16.52
N GLU A 440 -17.89 6.41 16.11
CA GLU A 440 -19.20 6.91 15.67
C GLU A 440 -19.74 6.14 14.46
N VAL A 441 -18.89 5.88 13.48
CA VAL A 441 -19.27 5.11 12.27
C VAL A 441 -19.66 3.66 12.60
N GLY A 442 -19.12 3.10 13.68
CA GLY A 442 -19.44 1.75 14.15
C GLY A 442 -20.77 1.62 14.93
N ILE A 443 -21.39 2.73 15.32
CA ILE A 443 -22.66 2.71 16.07
C ILE A 443 -23.82 2.34 15.14
N ASP A 444 -24.70 1.46 15.58
CA ASP A 444 -25.88 1.06 14.82
C ASP A 444 -26.96 2.15 14.85
N SER A 445 -27.69 2.33 13.73
CA SER A 445 -28.70 3.36 13.58
C SER A 445 -29.79 3.29 14.66
N ALA A 446 -30.15 2.08 15.14
CA ALA A 446 -31.12 1.87 16.21
C ALA A 446 -30.62 2.29 17.61
N GLU A 447 -29.32 2.49 17.80
CA GLU A 447 -28.72 3.00 19.04
C GLU A 447 -28.73 4.53 19.05
N LEU A 448 -28.51 5.17 17.90
CA LEU A 448 -28.60 6.63 17.75
C LEU A 448 -30.00 7.18 18.08
N ASP A 449 -31.07 6.48 17.65
CA ASP A 449 -32.45 6.85 17.96
C ASP A 449 -32.80 6.75 19.46
N ARG A 450 -31.98 6.07 20.26
CA ARG A 450 -32.18 5.94 21.72
C ARG A 450 -31.50 7.01 22.54
N GLU A 451 -30.45 7.64 21.99
CA GLU A 451 -29.77 8.74 22.67
C GLU A 451 -30.43 10.11 22.42
N GLU A 452 -31.27 10.23 21.39
CA GLU A 452 -32.02 11.48 21.11
C GLU A 452 -33.35 11.58 21.88
N TYR A 453 -33.76 10.59 22.68
CA TYR A 453 -34.90 10.57 23.56
C TYR A 453 -34.47 10.44 25.04
#